data_3f45561b121645e48d1488d69d9b8a2a
#
_entry.id   3f45561b121645e48d1488d69d9b8a2a
#
_cell.length_a   1.000
_cell.length_b   1.000
_cell.length_c   1.000
_cell.angle_alpha   90.00
_cell.angle_beta   90.00
_cell.angle_gamma   90.00
#
_symmetry.space_group_name_H-M   'P 1'
#
loop_
_entity.id
_entity.type
_entity.pdbx_description
1 polymer ?
#
loop_
_entity_poly.entity_id
_entity_poly.type
_entity_poly.pdbx_seq_one_letter_code
_entity_poly.pdbx_strand_id
1 'polypeptide(L)'
;MTRYRSFETERLLLIPTSEDDAAFMLKLLNSPTWIRYIGDRNVHSVEEAAAYIRSKVTAQLERLGYANYTVIRKTDQEKLGVCGLYDREGLEGIDIGFAFLPEHEKKGYALEAALEIKRAGIEEFGITQMKAITVKDNVASQRLLEKLGLKFSKLVELPNDPEELLLYELKVDDEAAHAKHTYIHPESIT
;
A
#
# COMPACT_ATOMS: atom_id res chain seq x y z
N MET A 1 15.50 16.98 4.93
CA MET A 1 14.71 16.72 3.70
C MET A 1 14.52 15.21 3.61
N THR A 2 13.29 14.74 3.67
CA THR A 2 12.99 13.32 3.49
C THR A 2 13.36 12.91 2.06
N ARG A 3 14.17 11.88 1.93
CA ARG A 3 14.67 11.36 0.63
C ARG A 3 13.54 10.79 -0.24
N TYR A 4 12.43 10.40 0.37
CA TYR A 4 11.30 9.73 -0.24
C TYR A 4 10.03 10.57 -0.16
N ARG A 5 9.12 10.38 -1.12
CA ARG A 5 7.88 11.13 -1.22
C ARG A 5 6.88 10.72 -0.15
N SER A 6 6.18 11.70 0.39
CA SER A 6 4.98 11.55 1.19
C SER A 6 3.79 12.06 0.40
N PHE A 7 2.58 11.57 0.70
CA PHE A 7 1.37 11.95 0.02
C PHE A 7 0.34 12.49 1.02
N GLU A 8 -0.62 13.20 0.49
CA GLU A 8 -1.64 13.87 1.28
C GLU A 8 -3.00 13.77 0.59
N THR A 9 -4.03 13.50 1.36
CA THR A 9 -5.43 13.50 0.94
C THR A 9 -6.22 14.54 1.72
N GLU A 10 -7.53 14.56 1.61
CA GLU A 10 -8.38 15.47 2.40
C GLU A 10 -8.16 15.26 3.92
N ARG A 11 -8.18 14.01 4.39
CA ARG A 11 -8.13 13.68 5.82
C ARG A 11 -6.80 13.08 6.29
N LEU A 12 -5.94 12.64 5.37
CA LEU A 12 -4.82 11.77 5.67
C LEU A 12 -3.47 12.34 5.21
N LEU A 13 -2.42 12.00 5.97
CA LEU A 13 -1.03 12.03 5.54
C LEU A 13 -0.55 10.59 5.37
N LEU A 14 0.16 10.33 4.29
CA LEU A 14 0.79 9.04 4.00
C LEU A 14 2.30 9.25 3.96
N ILE A 15 2.98 8.83 5.01
CA ILE A 15 4.41 9.03 5.21
C ILE A 15 5.11 7.67 5.09
N PRO A 16 6.22 7.56 4.34
CA PRO A 16 6.97 6.31 4.27
C PRO A 16 7.23 5.77 5.68
N THR A 17 6.82 4.53 5.93
CA THR A 17 6.98 3.88 7.23
C THR A 17 8.45 3.75 7.57
N SER A 18 8.83 4.18 8.76
CA SER A 18 10.19 4.15 9.29
C SER A 18 10.27 3.40 10.62
N GLU A 19 11.48 3.20 11.13
CA GLU A 19 11.68 2.56 12.45
C GLU A 19 11.05 3.35 13.61
N ASP A 20 10.79 4.65 13.43
CA ASP A 20 10.03 5.47 14.38
C ASP A 20 8.56 5.03 14.51
N ASP A 21 8.08 4.22 13.57
CA ASP A 21 6.75 3.62 13.61
C ASP A 21 6.72 2.25 14.30
N ALA A 22 7.84 1.77 14.85
CA ALA A 22 7.95 0.40 15.35
C ALA A 22 6.89 0.04 16.41
N ALA A 23 6.63 0.93 17.38
CA ALA A 23 5.59 0.69 18.38
C ALA A 23 4.19 0.60 17.78
N PHE A 24 3.87 1.45 16.79
CA PHE A 24 2.62 1.39 16.04
C PHE A 24 2.54 0.12 15.20
N MET A 25 3.60 -0.24 14.49
CA MET A 25 3.67 -1.45 13.68
C MET A 25 3.51 -2.70 14.53
N LEU A 26 4.10 -2.76 15.72
CA LEU A 26 3.89 -3.86 16.66
C LEU A 26 2.41 -4.04 16.99
N LYS A 27 1.70 -2.95 17.29
CA LYS A 27 0.24 -2.98 17.55
C LYS A 27 -0.53 -3.48 16.31
N LEU A 28 -0.21 -2.97 15.14
CA LEU A 28 -0.90 -3.31 13.89
C LEU A 28 -0.68 -4.77 13.48
N LEU A 29 0.58 -5.25 13.50
CA LEU A 29 0.95 -6.62 13.13
C LEU A 29 0.30 -7.67 14.04
N ASN A 30 -0.01 -7.32 15.29
CA ASN A 30 -0.67 -8.18 16.26
C ASN A 30 -2.17 -7.90 16.40
N SER A 31 -2.75 -7.07 15.55
CA SER A 31 -4.19 -6.84 15.55
C SER A 31 -4.94 -8.09 15.05
N PRO A 32 -6.14 -8.37 15.59
CA PRO A 32 -6.91 -9.55 15.19
C PRO A 32 -7.17 -9.63 13.68
N THR A 33 -7.43 -8.49 13.05
CA THR A 33 -7.69 -8.39 11.60
C THR A 33 -6.45 -8.73 10.80
N TRP A 34 -5.27 -8.23 11.22
CA TRP A 34 -4.02 -8.57 10.56
C TRP A 34 -3.71 -10.06 10.64
N ILE A 35 -3.75 -10.63 11.85
CA ILE A 35 -3.46 -12.06 12.06
C ILE A 35 -4.41 -12.93 11.26
N ARG A 36 -5.71 -12.58 11.24
CA ARG A 36 -6.73 -13.34 10.51
C ARG A 36 -6.53 -13.31 9.00
N TYR A 37 -6.26 -12.16 8.40
CA TYR A 37 -6.32 -11.97 6.95
C TYR A 37 -4.95 -11.85 6.25
N ILE A 38 -3.89 -11.58 7.02
CA ILE A 38 -2.54 -11.38 6.48
C ILE A 38 -1.55 -12.40 7.06
N GLY A 39 -1.82 -12.89 8.26
CA GLY A 39 -1.04 -13.91 8.95
C GLY A 39 -0.09 -13.36 10.01
N ASP A 40 0.26 -14.21 10.95
CA ASP A 40 1.17 -13.90 12.04
C ASP A 40 2.60 -13.69 11.49
N ARG A 41 3.23 -12.59 11.87
CA ARG A 41 4.61 -12.24 11.49
C ARG A 41 5.62 -12.59 12.57
N ASN A 42 5.18 -13.19 13.69
CA ASN A 42 6.01 -13.53 14.85
C ASN A 42 6.83 -12.33 15.36
N VAL A 43 6.18 -11.16 15.43
CA VAL A 43 6.77 -9.92 15.92
C VAL A 43 6.15 -9.59 17.27
N HIS A 44 6.93 -9.67 18.35
CA HIS A 44 6.44 -9.59 19.73
C HIS A 44 7.05 -8.46 20.56
N SER A 45 8.02 -7.71 19.99
CA SER A 45 8.63 -6.55 20.64
C SER A 45 8.78 -5.36 19.68
N VAL A 46 9.02 -4.17 20.22
CA VAL A 46 9.28 -2.97 19.43
C VAL A 46 10.57 -3.13 18.62
N GLU A 47 11.58 -3.78 19.18
CA GLU A 47 12.86 -4.07 18.52
C GLU A 47 12.65 -5.01 17.32
N GLU A 48 11.83 -6.04 17.48
CA GLU A 48 11.46 -6.95 16.39
C GLU A 48 10.62 -6.23 15.31
N ALA A 49 9.73 -5.33 15.71
CA ALA A 49 8.98 -4.50 14.76
C ALA A 49 9.89 -3.55 13.99
N ALA A 50 10.89 -2.95 14.63
CA ALA A 50 11.90 -2.14 13.96
C ALA A 50 12.73 -2.98 12.97
N ALA A 51 13.12 -4.19 13.34
CA ALA A 51 13.83 -5.12 12.47
C ALA A 51 12.95 -5.55 11.27
N TYR A 52 11.66 -5.79 11.49
CA TYR A 52 10.68 -6.07 10.44
C TYR A 52 10.58 -4.90 9.46
N ILE A 53 10.44 -3.66 9.94
CA ILE A 53 10.40 -2.46 9.10
C ILE A 53 11.69 -2.37 8.27
N ARG A 54 12.84 -2.52 8.90
CA ARG A 54 14.14 -2.43 8.22
C ARG A 54 14.28 -3.45 7.10
N SER A 55 13.91 -4.71 7.35
CA SER A 55 14.09 -5.80 6.41
C SER A 55 13.02 -5.83 5.30
N LYS A 56 11.78 -5.43 5.57
CA LYS A 56 10.65 -5.56 4.63
C LYS A 56 10.24 -4.23 3.99
N VAL A 57 10.36 -3.13 4.72
CA VAL A 57 9.91 -1.81 4.23
C VAL A 57 11.09 -0.99 3.73
N THR A 58 12.08 -0.73 4.58
CA THR A 58 13.22 0.13 4.22
C THR A 58 14.02 -0.45 3.05
N ALA A 59 14.28 -1.75 3.06
CA ALA A 59 15.00 -2.41 1.98
C ALA A 59 14.30 -2.26 0.61
N GLN A 60 12.97 -2.37 0.56
CA GLN A 60 12.23 -2.15 -0.68
C GLN A 60 12.20 -0.66 -1.04
N LEU A 61 11.98 0.22 -0.08
CA LEU A 61 11.94 1.68 -0.27
C LEU A 61 13.26 2.20 -0.86
N GLU A 62 14.40 1.70 -0.39
CA GLU A 62 15.73 2.04 -0.92
C GLU A 62 15.93 1.54 -2.35
N ARG A 63 15.40 0.37 -2.68
CA ARG A 63 15.53 -0.25 -3.99
C ARG A 63 14.60 0.33 -5.05
N LEU A 64 13.34 0.60 -4.69
CA LEU A 64 12.28 0.97 -5.64
C LEU A 64 11.81 2.43 -5.52
N GLY A 65 12.14 3.13 -4.42
CA GLY A 65 11.66 4.47 -4.14
C GLY A 65 10.25 4.53 -3.52
N TYR A 66 9.59 3.40 -3.35
CA TYR A 66 8.28 3.24 -2.70
C TYR A 66 8.18 1.91 -1.95
N ALA A 67 7.36 1.86 -0.94
CA ALA A 67 7.05 0.66 -0.16
C ALA A 67 5.75 0.86 0.64
N ASN A 68 5.82 0.70 1.94
CA ASN A 68 4.73 0.88 2.89
C ASN A 68 4.68 2.32 3.39
N TYR A 69 3.48 2.86 3.53
CA TYR A 69 3.22 4.20 4.07
C TYR A 69 2.37 4.08 5.34
N THR A 70 2.81 4.74 6.40
CA THR A 70 2.01 4.92 7.60
C THR A 70 0.94 5.96 7.32
N VAL A 71 -0.32 5.59 7.53
CA VAL A 71 -1.49 6.45 7.31
C VAL A 71 -1.82 7.16 8.60
N ILE A 72 -1.75 8.48 8.57
CA ILE A 72 -1.91 9.36 9.72
C ILE A 72 -3.12 10.28 9.49
N ARG A 73 -4.01 10.39 10.48
CA ARG A 73 -5.13 11.33 10.42
C ARG A 73 -4.66 12.75 10.73
N LYS A 74 -4.97 13.70 9.86
CA LYS A 74 -4.50 15.08 9.97
C LYS A 74 -4.99 15.81 11.23
N THR A 75 -6.21 15.52 11.67
CA THR A 75 -6.87 16.28 12.74
C THR A 75 -6.22 16.10 14.12
N ASP A 76 -5.64 14.93 14.39
CA ASP A 76 -5.09 14.58 15.69
C ASP A 76 -3.74 13.83 15.61
N GLN A 77 -3.20 13.70 14.40
CA GLN A 77 -1.92 13.02 14.13
C GLN A 77 -1.92 11.54 14.54
N GLU A 78 -3.10 10.92 14.66
CA GLU A 78 -3.23 9.52 15.02
C GLU A 78 -2.85 8.61 13.83
N LYS A 79 -2.01 7.59 14.10
CA LYS A 79 -1.64 6.55 13.15
C LYS A 79 -2.76 5.52 13.05
N LEU A 80 -3.37 5.39 11.88
CA LEU A 80 -4.60 4.61 11.68
C LEU A 80 -4.32 3.21 11.13
N GLY A 81 -3.33 3.08 10.28
CA GLY A 81 -3.00 1.88 9.53
C GLY A 81 -1.83 2.10 8.59
N VAL A 82 -1.70 1.22 7.65
CA VAL A 82 -0.71 1.29 6.57
C VAL A 82 -1.38 1.06 5.22
N CYS A 83 -0.81 1.67 4.18
CA CYS A 83 -1.17 1.40 2.79
C CYS A 83 0.09 1.50 1.95
N GLY A 84 0.29 0.63 0.96
CA GLY A 84 1.54 0.65 0.21
C GLY A 84 1.52 -0.14 -1.08
N LEU A 85 2.67 -0.10 -1.74
CA LEU A 85 2.98 -0.82 -2.98
C LEU A 85 4.12 -1.79 -2.68
N TYR A 86 3.92 -3.06 -3.04
CA TYR A 86 4.81 -4.14 -2.63
C TYR A 86 5.31 -4.94 -3.83
N ASP A 87 6.61 -5.18 -3.86
CA ASP A 87 7.25 -6.17 -4.69
C ASP A 87 7.29 -7.49 -3.91
N ARG A 88 6.32 -8.32 -4.15
CA ARG A 88 6.07 -9.54 -3.38
C ARG A 88 6.66 -10.76 -4.05
N GLU A 89 7.40 -11.55 -3.30
CA GLU A 89 7.92 -12.84 -3.76
C GLU A 89 6.78 -13.76 -4.23
N GLY A 90 6.95 -14.36 -5.41
CA GLY A 90 5.97 -15.26 -6.01
C GLY A 90 4.82 -14.56 -6.74
N LEU A 91 4.78 -13.23 -6.74
CA LEU A 91 3.82 -12.45 -7.51
C LEU A 91 4.56 -11.52 -8.48
N GLU A 92 4.46 -11.78 -9.77
CA GLU A 92 5.05 -10.91 -10.78
C GLU A 92 4.33 -9.56 -10.83
N GLY A 93 5.10 -8.45 -10.78
CA GLY A 93 4.58 -7.08 -10.75
C GLY A 93 4.41 -6.54 -9.34
N ILE A 94 3.75 -5.40 -9.24
CA ILE A 94 3.57 -4.66 -7.97
C ILE A 94 2.15 -4.85 -7.48
N ASP A 95 2.00 -5.21 -6.20
CA ASP A 95 0.70 -5.27 -5.55
C ASP A 95 0.45 -4.08 -4.63
N ILE A 96 -0.81 -3.63 -4.59
CA ILE A 96 -1.30 -2.65 -3.61
C ILE A 96 -1.91 -3.39 -2.42
N GLY A 97 -1.54 -2.98 -1.22
CA GLY A 97 -2.06 -3.56 0.01
C GLY A 97 -2.33 -2.51 1.08
N PHE A 98 -3.17 -2.85 2.03
CA PHE A 98 -3.57 -1.98 3.13
C PHE A 98 -3.97 -2.81 4.35
N ALA A 99 -3.74 -2.25 5.53
CA ALA A 99 -4.22 -2.79 6.80
C ALA A 99 -4.45 -1.62 7.77
N PHE A 100 -5.55 -1.68 8.51
CA PHE A 100 -5.93 -0.66 9.49
C PHE A 100 -6.19 -1.27 10.84
N LEU A 101 -5.97 -0.50 11.90
CA LEU A 101 -6.38 -0.90 13.23
C LEU A 101 -7.90 -1.04 13.27
N PRO A 102 -8.46 -2.03 13.98
CA PRO A 102 -9.90 -2.32 14.00
C PRO A 102 -10.77 -1.09 14.35
N GLU A 103 -10.31 -0.24 15.28
CA GLU A 103 -11.01 0.98 15.69
C GLU A 103 -11.12 2.05 14.59
N HIS A 104 -10.35 1.90 13.50
CA HIS A 104 -10.34 2.85 12.37
C HIS A 104 -10.96 2.29 11.10
N GLU A 105 -11.40 1.04 11.12
CA GLU A 105 -12.11 0.42 10.00
C GLU A 105 -13.50 1.03 9.76
N LYS A 106 -14.05 0.80 8.56
CA LYS A 106 -15.40 1.24 8.14
C LYS A 106 -15.65 2.75 8.18
N LYS A 107 -14.59 3.56 8.23
CA LYS A 107 -14.64 5.04 8.21
C LYS A 107 -14.20 5.65 6.88
N GLY A 108 -13.94 4.82 5.87
CA GLY A 108 -13.51 5.24 4.53
C GLY A 108 -12.02 5.53 4.39
N TYR A 109 -11.24 5.46 5.46
CA TYR A 109 -9.80 5.77 5.42
C TYR A 109 -9.00 4.84 4.50
N ALA A 110 -9.31 3.55 4.50
CA ALA A 110 -8.61 2.57 3.67
C ALA A 110 -8.80 2.87 2.17
N LEU A 111 -10.03 3.20 1.76
CA LEU A 111 -10.31 3.57 0.37
C LEU A 111 -9.63 4.88 -0.01
N GLU A 112 -9.69 5.90 0.84
CA GLU A 112 -9.05 7.19 0.61
C GLU A 112 -7.52 7.06 0.46
N ALA A 113 -6.88 6.34 1.36
CA ALA A 113 -5.45 6.06 1.30
C ALA A 113 -5.07 5.25 0.05
N ALA A 114 -5.83 4.19 -0.25
CA ALA A 114 -5.53 3.32 -1.37
C ALA A 114 -5.76 3.99 -2.73
N LEU A 115 -6.73 4.89 -2.86
CA LEU A 115 -6.91 5.72 -4.07
C LEU A 115 -5.68 6.60 -4.31
N GLU A 116 -5.14 7.25 -3.27
CA GLU A 116 -3.96 8.08 -3.39
C GLU A 116 -2.70 7.25 -3.70
N ILE A 117 -2.49 6.12 -3.04
CA ILE A 117 -1.37 5.22 -3.32
C ILE A 117 -1.45 4.64 -4.74
N LYS A 118 -2.65 4.29 -5.20
CA LYS A 118 -2.87 3.87 -6.60
C LYS A 118 -2.50 4.98 -7.57
N ARG A 119 -2.97 6.22 -7.34
CA ARG A 119 -2.63 7.39 -8.16
C ARG A 119 -1.10 7.58 -8.21
N ALA A 120 -0.46 7.60 -7.04
CA ALA A 120 0.99 7.74 -6.94
C ALA A 120 1.73 6.61 -7.66
N GLY A 121 1.27 5.38 -7.54
CA GLY A 121 1.83 4.22 -8.25
C GLY A 121 1.86 4.44 -9.76
N ILE A 122 0.77 4.90 -10.32
CA ILE A 122 0.61 5.14 -11.77
C ILE A 122 1.37 6.40 -12.20
N GLU A 123 1.10 7.53 -11.54
CA GLU A 123 1.52 8.85 -12.01
C GLU A 123 2.97 9.22 -11.59
N GLU A 124 3.42 8.72 -10.42
CA GLU A 124 4.72 9.09 -9.84
C GLU A 124 5.78 7.99 -10.03
N PHE A 125 5.35 6.73 -9.98
CA PHE A 125 6.25 5.58 -10.03
C PHE A 125 6.17 4.80 -11.35
N GLY A 126 5.27 5.18 -12.27
CA GLY A 126 5.16 4.59 -13.61
C GLY A 126 4.69 3.14 -13.63
N ILE A 127 3.91 2.72 -12.62
CA ILE A 127 3.36 1.37 -12.56
C ILE A 127 2.21 1.25 -13.55
N THR A 128 2.37 0.39 -14.56
CA THR A 128 1.37 0.16 -15.61
C THR A 128 0.46 -1.03 -15.35
N GLN A 129 0.85 -1.92 -14.44
CA GLN A 129 0.06 -3.05 -14.00
C GLN A 129 0.10 -3.16 -12.49
N MET A 130 -1.05 -3.04 -11.86
CA MET A 130 -1.20 -3.15 -10.41
C MET A 130 -1.99 -4.40 -10.06
N LYS A 131 -1.55 -5.09 -9.04
CA LYS A 131 -2.17 -6.31 -8.52
C LYS A 131 -2.61 -6.10 -7.08
N ALA A 132 -3.41 -7.01 -6.59
CA ALA A 132 -3.72 -7.15 -5.16
C ALA A 132 -4.11 -8.59 -4.87
N ILE A 133 -3.80 -9.06 -3.67
CA ILE A 133 -4.19 -10.37 -3.19
C ILE A 133 -5.02 -10.25 -1.92
N THR A 134 -5.97 -11.16 -1.75
CA THR A 134 -6.77 -11.24 -0.52
C THR A 134 -7.29 -12.65 -0.33
N VAL A 135 -7.62 -13.01 0.91
CA VAL A 135 -8.25 -14.28 1.23
C VAL A 135 -9.75 -14.26 0.90
N LYS A 136 -10.32 -15.43 0.65
CA LYS A 136 -11.73 -15.61 0.22
C LYS A 136 -12.75 -15.00 1.18
N ASP A 137 -12.52 -15.09 2.47
CA ASP A 137 -13.46 -14.62 3.50
C ASP A 137 -13.30 -13.13 3.85
N ASN A 138 -12.28 -12.44 3.32
CA ASN A 138 -12.11 -11.00 3.47
C ASN A 138 -12.92 -10.20 2.43
N VAL A 139 -14.24 -10.26 2.55
CA VAL A 139 -15.18 -9.58 1.64
C VAL A 139 -15.00 -8.06 1.65
N ALA A 140 -14.59 -7.49 2.78
CA ALA A 140 -14.34 -6.05 2.88
C ALA A 140 -13.17 -5.61 1.99
N SER A 141 -12.07 -6.37 1.98
CA SER A 141 -10.94 -6.14 1.09
C SER A 141 -11.34 -6.28 -0.38
N GLN A 142 -12.06 -7.34 -0.74
CA GLN A 142 -12.54 -7.55 -2.12
C GLN A 142 -13.34 -6.35 -2.64
N ARG A 143 -14.32 -5.88 -1.87
CA ARG A 143 -15.13 -4.70 -2.23
C ARG A 143 -14.29 -3.42 -2.35
N LEU A 144 -13.26 -3.27 -1.54
CA LEU A 144 -12.36 -2.12 -1.63
C LEU A 144 -11.52 -2.20 -2.92
N LEU A 145 -10.98 -3.38 -3.25
CA LEU A 145 -10.22 -3.59 -4.48
C LEU A 145 -11.08 -3.33 -5.74
N GLU A 146 -12.34 -3.75 -5.74
CA GLU A 146 -13.29 -3.46 -6.82
C GLU A 146 -13.55 -1.95 -6.95
N LYS A 147 -13.69 -1.22 -5.83
CA LYS A 147 -13.82 0.25 -5.84
C LYS A 147 -12.56 0.96 -6.34
N LEU A 148 -11.40 0.37 -6.18
CA LEU A 148 -10.15 0.86 -6.78
C LEU A 148 -10.07 0.60 -8.28
N GLY A 149 -11.00 -0.20 -8.84
CA GLY A 149 -11.04 -0.58 -10.26
C GLY A 149 -10.27 -1.85 -10.59
N LEU A 150 -9.75 -2.56 -9.58
CA LEU A 150 -9.16 -3.87 -9.80
C LEU A 150 -10.27 -4.90 -10.01
N LYS A 151 -10.00 -5.90 -10.85
CA LYS A 151 -10.94 -6.99 -11.15
C LYS A 151 -10.35 -8.32 -10.74
N PHE A 152 -11.20 -9.21 -10.22
CA PHE A 152 -10.80 -10.59 -9.95
C PHE A 152 -10.25 -11.23 -11.24
N SER A 153 -9.11 -11.86 -11.14
CA SER A 153 -8.42 -12.53 -12.25
C SER A 153 -8.42 -14.05 -12.08
N LYS A 154 -7.83 -14.53 -11.01
CA LYS A 154 -7.68 -15.97 -10.75
C LYS A 154 -7.33 -16.25 -9.29
N LEU A 155 -7.29 -17.51 -8.95
CA LEU A 155 -6.71 -17.99 -7.70
C LEU A 155 -5.20 -18.17 -7.86
N VAL A 156 -4.45 -17.86 -6.81
CA VAL A 156 -2.98 -18.01 -6.76
C VAL A 156 -2.54 -18.59 -5.43
N GLU A 157 -1.42 -19.29 -5.46
CA GLU A 157 -0.68 -19.72 -4.28
C GLU A 157 0.65 -18.97 -4.26
N LEU A 158 1.06 -18.49 -3.09
CA LEU A 158 2.33 -17.81 -2.92
C LEU A 158 3.31 -18.69 -2.14
N PRO A 159 4.63 -18.56 -2.40
CA PRO A 159 5.63 -19.23 -1.59
C PRO A 159 5.43 -18.91 -0.11
N ASN A 160 5.42 -19.94 0.73
CA ASN A 160 5.26 -19.81 2.18
C ASN A 160 3.89 -19.29 2.66
N ASP A 161 2.88 -19.22 1.81
CA ASP A 161 1.49 -18.97 2.20
C ASP A 161 0.70 -20.29 2.06
N PRO A 162 0.09 -20.82 3.13
CA PRO A 162 -0.66 -22.08 3.06
C PRO A 162 -2.04 -21.93 2.41
N GLU A 163 -2.50 -20.70 2.17
CA GLU A 163 -3.82 -20.41 1.67
C GLU A 163 -3.84 -20.06 0.19
N GLU A 164 -4.87 -20.53 -0.52
CA GLU A 164 -5.20 -20.09 -1.86
C GLU A 164 -5.80 -18.67 -1.80
N LEU A 165 -5.19 -17.73 -2.53
CA LEU A 165 -5.53 -16.32 -2.52
C LEU A 165 -6.28 -15.92 -3.78
N LEU A 166 -7.18 -14.95 -3.65
CA LEU A 166 -7.81 -14.26 -4.77
C LEU A 166 -6.84 -13.20 -5.31
N LEU A 167 -6.49 -13.29 -6.59
CA LEU A 167 -5.72 -12.27 -7.30
C LEU A 167 -6.67 -11.31 -8.01
N TYR A 168 -6.49 -10.04 -7.74
CA TYR A 168 -7.12 -8.91 -8.42
C TYR A 168 -6.09 -8.17 -9.27
N GLU A 169 -6.48 -7.67 -10.44
CA GLU A 169 -5.58 -7.00 -11.36
C GLU A 169 -6.21 -5.73 -11.95
N LEU A 170 -5.38 -4.72 -12.15
CA LEU A 170 -5.68 -3.51 -12.91
C LEU A 170 -4.58 -3.32 -13.95
N LYS A 171 -4.97 -3.24 -15.22
CA LYS A 171 -4.10 -2.75 -16.29
C LYS A 171 -4.43 -1.28 -16.54
N VAL A 172 -3.41 -0.46 -16.52
CA VAL A 172 -3.52 0.96 -16.85
C VAL A 172 -3.30 1.07 -18.36
N ASP A 173 -4.29 1.57 -19.08
CA ASP A 173 -4.15 1.80 -20.52
C ASP A 173 -3.03 2.82 -20.78
N ASP A 174 -2.12 2.52 -21.70
CA ASP A 174 -0.94 3.34 -22.01
C ASP A 174 -1.28 4.79 -22.38
N GLU A 175 -2.48 5.07 -22.89
CA GLU A 175 -2.95 6.42 -23.22
C GLU A 175 -3.09 7.31 -21.97
N ALA A 176 -3.45 6.76 -20.83
CA ALA A 176 -3.58 7.51 -19.57
C ALA A 176 -2.21 7.85 -18.95
N ALA A 177 -1.19 7.02 -19.18
CA ALA A 177 0.17 7.25 -18.71
C ALA A 177 0.91 8.33 -19.52
N HIS A 178 0.59 8.51 -20.79
CA HIS A 178 1.26 9.46 -21.70
C HIS A 178 0.60 10.85 -21.76
N ALA A 179 -0.63 11.01 -21.31
CA ALA A 179 -1.38 12.28 -21.41
C ALA A 179 -0.81 13.45 -20.60
N LYS A 180 0.17 13.23 -19.72
CA LYS A 180 0.77 14.27 -18.86
C LYS A 180 2.22 14.65 -19.18
N HIS A 181 2.85 14.08 -20.21
CA HIS A 181 4.22 14.45 -20.61
C HIS A 181 4.29 15.50 -21.73
N THR A 182 3.15 16.06 -22.14
CA THR A 182 3.14 17.17 -23.11
C THR A 182 2.86 18.50 -22.40
N TYR A 183 3.73 18.89 -21.48
CA TYR A 183 3.83 20.30 -21.12
C TYR A 183 4.75 20.97 -22.15
N ILE A 184 4.13 21.65 -23.07
CA ILE A 184 4.79 22.52 -24.03
C ILE A 184 5.44 23.66 -23.24
N HIS A 185 6.77 23.76 -23.32
CA HIS A 185 7.50 24.96 -22.91
C HIS A 185 7.02 26.15 -23.74
N PRO A 186 6.57 27.26 -23.13
CA PRO A 186 6.38 28.50 -23.86
C PRO A 186 7.72 29.26 -23.88
N GLU A 187 8.56 28.97 -24.85
CA GLU A 187 9.62 29.91 -25.22
C GLU A 187 9.54 30.19 -26.72
N SER A 188 9.57 31.50 -26.98
CA SER A 188 9.80 32.21 -28.24
C SER A 188 8.54 32.80 -28.90
N ILE A 189 8.19 33.99 -28.45
CA ILE A 189 7.79 35.07 -29.36
C ILE A 189 8.62 36.30 -28.96
N THR A 190 9.65 36.55 -29.76
CA THR A 190 10.24 37.86 -29.93
C THR A 190 9.31 38.74 -30.72
#